data_a42309cc37ee8d6a350eb632299453c2
#
_entry.id   a42309cc37ee8d6a350eb632299453c2
#
_cell.length_a   1.000
_cell.length_b   1.000
_cell.length_c   1.000
_cell.angle_alpha   90.00
_cell.angle_beta   90.00
_cell.angle_gamma   90.00
#
_symmetry.space_group_name_H-M   'P 1'
#
loop_
_entity.id
_entity.type
_entity.pdbx_description
1 polymer ?
#
loop_
_entity_poly.entity_id
_entity_poly.type
_entity_poly.pdbx_seq_one_letter_code
_entity_poly.pdbx_strand_id
1 'polypeptide(L)'
;MAIAKSASILIILCFALACNADNAGKPDPVAGPDMFSNKNVAKDVLLPGEQIVNVQDFGAKGDGKFDCTESFMQAWAKTCHQSSGPARLYVPAGRFVVSSMYFNGPCNATSITIQVQGTVLATTDISEYENGDWLFFQNHNGLKIVGGGTFDGQGKDSWQYAQNCESANDGSCARNPSNLYFSGNSNLVVQNIRSVNPKGFHIFVTKCTNVRLRKLKLVAPGTSPNTDGIHVSHSDTVIMSRNTIATGDDCVSLIPGLRNIFINKLKCGPGHGISIGSLGKYADEGDVRGVRIKNCSLTGTTNGLRIKAWPERYPGAASDVSFSDIIMKDVKNPIIIDQEYECYPDCKKKPSLVKLQNIHFSNIRGTTISPLAVDLRCSGLFPCQGVTIRDIDLKIGLTPTTSRCVNTRPLFGGLLMPPACA
;
A
#
# COMPACT_ATOMS: atom_id res chain seq x y z
N MET A 1 -24.39 59.99 -77.54
CA MET A 1 -25.06 58.89 -76.86
C MET A 1 -24.11 57.72 -76.85
N ALA A 2 -23.34 57.54 -75.84
CA ALA A 2 -22.54 56.35 -75.62
C ALA A 2 -22.32 56.20 -74.07
N ILE A 3 -22.86 55.19 -73.54
CA ILE A 3 -22.86 54.92 -72.09
C ILE A 3 -21.56 54.17 -71.78
N ALA A 4 -20.68 54.75 -70.95
CA ALA A 4 -19.51 54.11 -70.45
C ALA A 4 -19.91 53.08 -69.36
N LYS A 5 -19.53 51.83 -69.51
CA LYS A 5 -19.62 50.78 -68.47
C LYS A 5 -18.34 50.76 -67.66
N SER A 6 -18.42 51.18 -66.43
CA SER A 6 -17.41 51.00 -65.42
C SER A 6 -17.46 49.57 -64.90
N ALA A 7 -16.35 48.83 -65.01
CA ALA A 7 -16.21 47.53 -64.43
C ALA A 7 -15.51 47.64 -63.06
N SER A 8 -16.27 47.42 -61.98
CA SER A 8 -15.75 47.29 -60.63
C SER A 8 -15.22 45.89 -60.42
N ILE A 9 -13.92 45.76 -60.21
CA ILE A 9 -13.23 44.56 -59.84
C ILE A 9 -13.47 44.33 -58.34
N LEU A 10 -14.30 43.33 -58.01
CA LEU A 10 -14.53 42.90 -56.61
C LEU A 10 -13.43 41.90 -56.23
N ILE A 11 -12.45 42.35 -55.44
CA ILE A 11 -11.45 41.46 -54.86
C ILE A 11 -12.11 40.75 -53.67
N ILE A 12 -12.45 39.44 -53.88
CA ILE A 12 -12.89 38.59 -52.80
C ILE A 12 -11.65 38.10 -52.07
N LEU A 13 -11.37 38.71 -50.89
CA LEU A 13 -10.43 38.14 -49.91
C LEU A 13 -11.08 36.89 -49.29
N CYS A 14 -10.68 35.72 -49.75
CA CYS A 14 -10.94 34.47 -49.03
C CYS A 14 -10.11 34.46 -47.75
N PHE A 15 -10.70 34.86 -46.61
CA PHE A 15 -10.18 34.48 -45.30
C PHE A 15 -10.39 32.97 -45.15
N ALA A 16 -9.32 32.21 -45.30
CA ALA A 16 -9.29 30.83 -44.85
C ALA A 16 -9.35 30.83 -43.30
N LEU A 17 -10.52 30.64 -42.77
CA LEU A 17 -10.69 30.23 -41.36
C LEU A 17 -10.14 28.81 -41.25
N ALA A 18 -8.86 28.70 -40.84
CA ALA A 18 -8.32 27.47 -40.31
C ALA A 18 -9.09 27.16 -39.02
N CYS A 19 -10.05 26.28 -39.10
CA CYS A 19 -10.61 25.63 -37.92
C CYS A 19 -9.47 24.80 -37.28
N ASN A 20 -8.83 25.37 -36.27
CA ASN A 20 -8.04 24.61 -35.31
C ASN A 20 -8.98 23.72 -34.50
N ALA A 21 -9.27 22.54 -35.01
CA ALA A 21 -9.90 21.46 -34.30
C ALA A 21 -8.83 20.66 -33.54
N ASP A 22 -8.12 21.33 -32.62
CA ASP A 22 -7.18 20.69 -31.71
C ASP A 22 -7.21 21.40 -30.36
N ASN A 23 -8.36 21.30 -29.67
CA ASN A 23 -8.45 21.50 -28.24
C ASN A 23 -9.63 20.69 -27.68
N ALA A 24 -9.71 19.40 -28.02
CA ALA A 24 -10.36 18.45 -27.15
C ALA A 24 -9.42 18.32 -25.95
N GLY A 25 -9.76 19.01 -24.85
CA GLY A 25 -8.99 19.09 -23.63
C GLY A 25 -8.50 17.74 -23.20
N LYS A 26 -7.18 17.53 -23.27
CA LYS A 26 -6.52 16.55 -22.39
C LYS A 26 -6.96 16.95 -20.99
N PRO A 27 -7.57 16.04 -20.19
CA PRO A 27 -7.69 16.32 -18.78
C PRO A 27 -6.26 16.55 -18.29
N ASP A 28 -5.97 17.77 -17.80
CA ASP A 28 -4.71 18.05 -17.14
C ASP A 28 -4.46 16.93 -16.14
N PRO A 29 -3.30 16.28 -16.16
CA PRO A 29 -2.90 15.47 -15.05
C PRO A 29 -2.89 16.44 -13.89
N VAL A 30 -3.76 16.24 -12.91
CA VAL A 30 -3.72 17.00 -11.66
C VAL A 30 -2.31 16.84 -11.14
N ALA A 31 -1.46 17.78 -11.48
CA ALA A 31 -0.11 17.91 -10.98
C ALA A 31 -0.24 18.34 -9.52
N GLY A 32 -0.57 17.37 -8.67
CA GLY A 32 -0.33 17.53 -7.26
C GLY A 32 1.17 17.76 -7.06
N PRO A 33 1.59 18.50 -6.02
CA PRO A 33 2.99 18.77 -5.78
C PRO A 33 3.78 17.48 -5.88
N ASP A 34 4.94 17.50 -6.53
CA ASP A 34 5.78 16.32 -6.73
C ASP A 34 6.28 15.79 -5.38
N MET A 35 5.42 15.03 -4.69
CA MET A 35 5.67 14.48 -3.36
C MET A 35 6.82 13.45 -3.36
N PHE A 36 7.28 13.05 -4.55
CA PHE A 36 8.42 12.15 -4.71
C PHE A 36 9.75 12.89 -4.96
N SER A 37 9.71 14.21 -5.17
CA SER A 37 10.85 15.03 -5.57
C SER A 37 11.79 15.45 -4.42
N ASN A 38 11.69 14.84 -3.24
CA ASN A 38 12.65 15.14 -2.18
C ASN A 38 14.03 14.55 -2.53
N LYS A 39 14.88 15.35 -3.17
CA LYS A 39 16.31 15.04 -3.44
C LYS A 39 17.13 14.85 -2.16
N ASN A 40 16.60 15.19 -1.00
CA ASN A 40 17.20 14.91 0.29
C ASN A 40 16.91 13.46 0.71
N VAL A 41 17.60 12.52 0.08
CA VAL A 41 17.90 11.23 0.72
C VAL A 41 18.82 11.60 1.89
N ALA A 42 18.25 11.87 3.05
CA ALA A 42 19.04 12.02 4.24
C ALA A 42 19.89 10.74 4.35
N LYS A 43 21.20 10.85 4.13
CA LYS A 43 22.14 9.93 4.73
C LYS A 43 21.74 9.92 6.21
N ASP A 44 21.89 8.79 6.85
CA ASP A 44 21.61 8.63 8.28
C ASP A 44 22.66 9.39 9.07
N VAL A 45 22.57 10.71 9.00
CA VAL A 45 23.54 11.66 9.56
C VAL A 45 23.09 11.96 10.97
N LEU A 46 24.01 11.89 11.90
CA LEU A 46 23.77 12.34 13.27
C LEU A 46 23.37 13.82 13.28
N LEU A 47 22.38 14.15 14.08
CA LEU A 47 22.01 15.54 14.31
C LEU A 47 23.02 16.18 15.29
N PRO A 48 23.28 17.50 15.17
CA PRO A 48 24.09 18.20 16.15
C PRO A 48 23.52 18.00 17.56
N GLY A 49 24.37 17.54 18.50
CA GLY A 49 23.98 17.27 19.87
C GLY A 49 23.08 16.04 20.07
N GLU A 50 22.95 15.16 19.06
CA GLU A 50 22.16 13.93 19.18
C GLU A 50 22.77 12.98 20.20
N GLN A 51 22.01 12.62 21.23
CA GLN A 51 22.42 11.62 22.23
C GLN A 51 22.25 10.23 21.65
N ILE A 52 23.32 9.42 21.64
CA ILE A 52 23.27 8.01 21.24
C ILE A 52 23.09 7.15 22.47
N VAL A 53 22.06 6.31 22.46
CA VAL A 53 21.72 5.34 23.50
C VAL A 53 21.86 3.94 22.91
N ASN A 54 22.94 3.24 23.22
CA ASN A 54 23.19 1.89 22.72
C ASN A 54 22.51 0.86 23.64
N VAL A 55 21.74 -0.06 23.07
CA VAL A 55 21.04 -1.11 23.83
C VAL A 55 22.02 -2.00 24.63
N GLN A 56 23.26 -2.14 24.19
CA GLN A 56 24.30 -2.91 24.89
C GLN A 56 24.76 -2.25 26.19
N ASP A 57 24.66 -0.93 26.31
CA ASP A 57 24.99 -0.21 27.56
C ASP A 57 23.99 -0.55 28.67
N PHE A 58 22.85 -1.16 28.32
CA PHE A 58 21.80 -1.64 29.24
C PHE A 58 21.78 -3.18 29.36
N GLY A 59 22.84 -3.85 28.91
CA GLY A 59 22.99 -5.29 29.08
C GLY A 59 22.51 -6.17 27.94
N ALA A 60 22.04 -5.59 26.81
CA ALA A 60 21.62 -6.38 25.65
C ALA A 60 22.79 -7.17 25.07
N LYS A 61 22.57 -8.45 24.78
CA LYS A 61 23.56 -9.36 24.20
C LYS A 61 23.18 -9.73 22.78
N GLY A 62 24.04 -9.45 21.84
CA GLY A 62 23.84 -9.72 20.42
C GLY A 62 24.09 -11.18 20.01
N ASP A 63 23.80 -12.16 20.89
CA ASP A 63 24.11 -13.59 20.73
C ASP A 63 22.97 -14.42 20.12
N GLY A 64 21.78 -13.81 19.96
CA GLY A 64 20.57 -14.45 19.42
C GLY A 64 19.90 -15.44 20.37
N LYS A 65 20.21 -15.40 21.67
CA LYS A 65 19.70 -16.32 22.70
C LYS A 65 19.20 -15.61 23.95
N PHE A 66 19.95 -14.62 24.42
CA PHE A 66 19.62 -13.86 25.61
C PHE A 66 18.41 -12.96 25.33
N ASP A 67 17.42 -12.98 26.21
CA ASP A 67 16.28 -12.07 26.13
C ASP A 67 16.72 -10.65 26.48
N CYS A 68 16.67 -9.77 25.49
CA CYS A 68 17.10 -8.38 25.58
C CYS A 68 15.93 -7.42 25.86
N THR A 69 14.71 -7.91 26.08
CA THR A 69 13.50 -7.08 26.20
C THR A 69 13.66 -5.97 27.24
N GLU A 70 14.11 -6.31 28.45
CA GLU A 70 14.34 -5.32 29.50
C GLU A 70 15.41 -4.30 29.14
N SER A 71 16.53 -4.76 28.54
CA SER A 71 17.60 -3.86 28.06
C SER A 71 17.10 -2.85 27.04
N PHE A 72 16.24 -3.30 26.10
CA PHE A 72 15.62 -2.41 25.12
C PHE A 72 14.62 -1.45 25.75
N MET A 73 13.84 -1.90 26.75
CA MET A 73 12.91 -1.03 27.49
C MET A 73 13.65 0.07 28.26
N GLN A 74 14.74 -0.25 28.94
CA GLN A 74 15.56 0.71 29.67
C GLN A 74 16.24 1.70 28.70
N ALA A 75 16.80 1.21 27.58
CA ALA A 75 17.38 2.05 26.54
C ALA A 75 16.31 2.97 25.91
N TRP A 76 15.10 2.47 25.68
CA TRP A 76 13.98 3.29 25.21
C TRP A 76 13.57 4.37 26.22
N ALA A 77 13.43 4.04 27.49
CA ALA A 77 13.12 5.00 28.55
C ALA A 77 14.18 6.12 28.60
N LYS A 78 15.47 5.79 28.44
CA LYS A 78 16.55 6.77 28.32
C LYS A 78 16.41 7.64 27.11
N THR A 79 16.15 7.04 25.93
CA THR A 79 16.02 7.75 24.66
C THR A 79 14.81 8.69 24.65
N CYS A 80 13.64 8.19 25.07
CA CYS A 80 12.37 8.90 24.96
C CYS A 80 12.16 9.91 26.10
N HIS A 81 12.36 9.47 27.37
CA HIS A 81 11.89 10.23 28.53
C HIS A 81 13.01 10.98 29.24
N GLN A 82 14.28 10.55 29.14
CA GLN A 82 15.40 11.16 29.86
C GLN A 82 16.27 12.04 28.97
N SER A 83 16.04 12.05 27.64
CA SER A 83 16.72 12.95 26.71
C SER A 83 15.92 14.22 26.49
N SER A 84 16.56 15.39 26.51
CA SER A 84 15.92 16.69 26.29
C SER A 84 16.17 17.26 24.89
N GLY A 85 17.13 16.71 24.15
CA GLY A 85 17.50 17.05 22.77
C GLY A 85 17.14 15.94 21.77
N PRO A 86 17.73 15.97 20.56
CA PRO A 86 17.64 14.85 19.64
C PRO A 86 18.26 13.59 20.26
N ALA A 87 17.60 12.44 20.09
CA ALA A 87 18.08 11.18 20.66
C ALA A 87 17.98 10.02 19.67
N ARG A 88 18.92 9.09 19.78
CA ARG A 88 19.01 7.91 18.93
C ARG A 88 19.11 6.65 19.77
N LEU A 89 18.11 5.77 19.64
CA LEU A 89 18.22 4.39 20.10
C LEU A 89 19.02 3.60 19.08
N TYR A 90 20.16 3.08 19.48
CA TYR A 90 21.07 2.37 18.59
C TYR A 90 21.12 0.88 18.90
N VAL A 91 20.80 0.08 17.91
CA VAL A 91 20.92 -1.38 17.94
C VAL A 91 22.09 -1.77 17.03
N PRO A 92 23.26 -2.11 17.57
CA PRO A 92 24.46 -2.42 16.79
C PRO A 92 24.35 -3.76 16.04
N ALA A 93 25.41 -4.12 15.30
CA ALA A 93 25.48 -5.44 14.68
C ALA A 93 25.41 -6.54 15.74
N GLY A 94 24.62 -7.59 15.49
CA GLY A 94 24.34 -8.68 16.41
C GLY A 94 22.94 -9.23 16.19
N ARG A 95 22.53 -10.19 17.02
CA ARG A 95 21.19 -10.80 16.99
C ARG A 95 20.58 -10.65 18.39
N PHE A 96 19.53 -9.86 18.51
CA PHE A 96 18.93 -9.51 19.79
C PHE A 96 17.52 -10.08 19.87
N VAL A 97 17.28 -11.00 20.80
CA VAL A 97 15.94 -11.55 21.04
C VAL A 97 15.17 -10.54 21.89
N VAL A 98 13.97 -10.19 21.45
CA VAL A 98 13.10 -9.20 22.08
C VAL A 98 11.66 -9.70 22.00
N SER A 99 10.97 -9.76 23.14
CA SER A 99 9.55 -10.09 23.22
C SER A 99 8.68 -8.88 22.82
N SER A 100 7.38 -8.92 23.10
CA SER A 100 6.46 -7.82 22.82
C SER A 100 6.90 -6.54 23.52
N MET A 101 6.99 -5.44 22.77
CA MET A 101 7.43 -4.13 23.28
C MET A 101 6.56 -2.97 22.82
N TYR A 102 6.34 -2.03 23.73
CA TYR A 102 5.60 -0.80 23.50
C TYR A 102 6.52 0.42 23.56
N PHE A 103 6.66 1.07 22.41
CA PHE A 103 7.37 2.33 22.25
C PHE A 103 6.35 3.47 22.24
N ASN A 104 5.97 3.94 23.43
CA ASN A 104 4.92 4.95 23.58
C ASN A 104 5.51 6.35 23.66
N GLY A 105 4.88 7.29 22.95
CA GLY A 105 5.04 8.72 23.14
C GLY A 105 3.95 9.30 24.07
N PRO A 106 3.99 10.62 24.36
CA PRO A 106 4.99 11.56 23.86
C PRO A 106 6.33 11.42 24.56
N CYS A 107 7.41 11.83 23.86
CA CYS A 107 8.76 11.82 24.40
C CYS A 107 9.24 13.22 24.79
N ASN A 108 10.14 13.32 25.76
CA ASN A 108 10.83 14.56 26.09
C ASN A 108 11.92 14.90 25.04
N ALA A 109 12.47 13.89 24.38
CA ALA A 109 13.39 14.08 23.27
C ALA A 109 12.71 14.85 22.12
N THR A 110 13.41 15.85 21.58
CA THR A 110 12.87 16.74 20.51
C THR A 110 12.73 16.03 19.16
N SER A 111 13.50 14.97 18.93
CA SER A 111 13.33 14.03 17.80
C SER A 111 13.93 12.69 18.17
N ILE A 112 13.32 11.61 17.65
CA ILE A 112 13.78 10.24 17.93
C ILE A 112 14.13 9.53 16.63
N THR A 113 15.31 8.92 16.64
CA THR A 113 15.76 7.98 15.61
C THR A 113 16.02 6.62 16.24
N ILE A 114 15.40 5.57 15.75
CA ILE A 114 15.75 4.18 16.05
C ILE A 114 16.60 3.68 14.90
N GLN A 115 17.89 3.45 15.17
CA GLN A 115 18.82 2.94 14.18
C GLN A 115 19.15 1.48 14.47
N VAL A 116 18.73 0.59 13.58
CA VAL A 116 18.99 -0.84 13.68
C VAL A 116 19.99 -1.25 12.61
N GLN A 117 21.14 -1.76 13.02
CA GLN A 117 22.16 -2.35 12.14
C GLN A 117 22.17 -3.88 12.22
N GLY A 118 21.88 -4.42 13.40
CA GLY A 118 21.77 -5.86 13.64
C GLY A 118 20.41 -6.46 13.24
N THR A 119 20.15 -7.61 13.81
CA THR A 119 18.86 -8.30 13.69
C THR A 119 18.15 -8.31 15.03
N VAL A 120 16.94 -7.78 15.07
CA VAL A 120 16.02 -7.95 16.19
C VAL A 120 15.15 -9.17 15.89
N LEU A 121 15.09 -10.11 16.81
CA LEU A 121 14.40 -11.39 16.71
C LEU A 121 13.20 -11.39 17.65
N ALA A 122 12.01 -11.71 17.14
CA ALA A 122 10.85 -11.98 17.99
C ALA A 122 11.07 -13.32 18.75
N THR A 123 10.48 -13.48 19.90
CA THR A 123 10.31 -14.80 20.53
C THR A 123 9.38 -15.68 19.71
N THR A 124 9.51 -16.99 19.77
CA THR A 124 8.70 -17.93 18.99
C THR A 124 7.41 -18.33 19.68
N ASP A 125 7.32 -18.15 21.00
CA ASP A 125 6.12 -18.43 21.77
C ASP A 125 5.03 -17.38 21.47
N ILE A 126 3.94 -17.82 20.85
CA ILE A 126 2.82 -16.96 20.48
C ILE A 126 2.04 -16.43 21.71
N SER A 127 2.10 -17.13 22.85
CA SER A 127 1.42 -16.70 24.07
C SER A 127 1.99 -15.41 24.68
N GLU A 128 3.22 -15.03 24.32
CA GLU A 128 3.82 -13.76 24.73
C GLU A 128 3.25 -12.52 24.02
N TYR A 129 2.34 -12.73 23.07
CA TYR A 129 1.77 -11.66 22.22
C TYR A 129 0.26 -11.50 22.44
N GLU A 130 -0.21 -11.51 23.68
CA GLU A 130 -1.62 -11.44 24.04
C GLU A 130 -2.37 -10.26 23.40
N ASN A 131 -1.68 -9.12 23.21
CA ASN A 131 -2.25 -7.92 22.57
C ASN A 131 -2.14 -7.91 21.05
N GLY A 132 -1.62 -8.97 20.42
CA GLY A 132 -1.49 -9.09 18.97
C GLY A 132 -0.44 -8.19 18.33
N ASP A 133 0.55 -7.70 19.08
CA ASP A 133 1.61 -6.82 18.58
C ASP A 133 3.00 -7.29 19.06
N TRP A 134 4.01 -7.14 18.19
CA TRP A 134 5.40 -7.36 18.59
C TRP A 134 6.08 -6.04 18.94
N LEU A 135 6.40 -5.19 17.96
CA LEU A 135 6.98 -3.87 18.23
C LEU A 135 5.94 -2.79 17.91
N PHE A 136 5.33 -2.24 18.95
CA PHE A 136 4.25 -1.28 18.87
C PHE A 136 4.74 0.14 19.11
N PHE A 137 4.55 1.04 18.15
CA PHE A 137 4.96 2.44 18.19
C PHE A 137 3.72 3.33 18.21
N GLN A 138 3.52 4.09 19.28
CA GLN A 138 2.30 4.87 19.45
C GLN A 138 2.58 6.33 19.81
N ASN A 139 1.78 7.24 19.22
CA ASN A 139 1.70 8.66 19.60
C ASN A 139 3.02 9.43 19.48
N HIS A 140 3.82 9.15 18.44
CA HIS A 140 5.04 9.91 18.16
C HIS A 140 4.81 10.97 17.09
N ASN A 141 5.55 12.07 17.21
CA ASN A 141 5.69 13.06 16.18
C ASN A 141 7.17 13.10 15.70
N GLY A 142 7.41 12.72 14.47
CA GLY A 142 8.75 12.76 13.88
C GLY A 142 9.63 11.55 14.12
N LEU A 143 9.08 10.41 14.56
CA LEU A 143 9.83 9.15 14.73
C LEU A 143 10.46 8.69 13.41
N LYS A 144 11.73 8.27 13.48
CA LYS A 144 12.46 7.67 12.36
C LYS A 144 12.97 6.28 12.73
N ILE A 145 12.75 5.29 11.85
CA ILE A 145 13.34 3.95 11.96
C ILE A 145 14.20 3.70 10.73
N VAL A 146 15.50 3.45 10.93
CA VAL A 146 16.52 3.41 9.88
C VAL A 146 17.63 2.38 10.20
N GLY A 147 18.66 2.26 9.35
CA GLY A 147 19.93 1.61 9.73
C GLY A 147 20.31 0.38 8.90
N GLY A 148 19.42 -0.16 8.05
CA GLY A 148 19.72 -1.34 7.20
C GLY A 148 19.55 -2.68 7.90
N GLY A 149 19.24 -2.68 9.20
CA GLY A 149 19.03 -3.89 10.00
C GLY A 149 17.75 -4.64 9.69
N THR A 150 17.56 -5.75 10.39
CA THR A 150 16.48 -6.71 10.15
C THR A 150 15.60 -6.87 11.38
N PHE A 151 14.28 -6.90 11.16
CA PHE A 151 13.29 -7.35 12.13
C PHE A 151 12.77 -8.72 11.67
N ASP A 152 13.09 -9.77 12.41
CA ASP A 152 12.70 -11.15 12.10
C ASP A 152 11.63 -11.62 13.10
N GLY A 153 10.41 -11.74 12.60
CA GLY A 153 9.25 -12.14 13.40
C GLY A 153 9.24 -13.61 13.82
N GLN A 154 10.12 -14.43 13.25
CA GLN A 154 10.20 -15.88 13.51
C GLN A 154 8.82 -16.59 13.44
N GLY A 155 7.96 -16.17 12.46
CA GLY A 155 6.54 -16.49 12.40
C GLY A 155 6.19 -17.91 11.98
N LYS A 156 7.16 -18.73 11.56
CA LYS A 156 6.90 -20.06 10.97
C LYS A 156 5.94 -20.92 11.81
N ASP A 157 6.16 -20.97 13.11
CA ASP A 157 5.39 -21.84 13.99
C ASP A 157 4.00 -21.27 14.35
N SER A 158 3.81 -19.94 14.17
CA SER A 158 2.53 -19.27 14.40
C SER A 158 1.55 -19.37 13.21
N TRP A 159 2.02 -19.64 12.00
CA TRP A 159 1.17 -19.66 10.80
C TRP A 159 0.10 -20.74 10.80
N GLN A 160 0.34 -21.87 11.48
CA GLN A 160 -0.67 -22.91 11.66
C GLN A 160 -1.92 -22.43 12.40
N TYR A 161 -1.80 -21.45 13.30
CA TYR A 161 -2.92 -20.88 14.04
C TYR A 161 -3.72 -19.87 13.22
N ALA A 162 -3.08 -19.19 12.26
CA ALA A 162 -3.74 -18.22 11.38
C ALA A 162 -4.75 -18.89 10.43
N GLN A 163 -4.49 -20.12 9.98
CA GLN A 163 -5.35 -20.85 9.05
C GLN A 163 -6.74 -21.19 9.63
N ASN A 164 -6.84 -21.32 10.94
CA ASN A 164 -8.11 -21.63 11.61
C ASN A 164 -9.00 -20.40 11.80
N CYS A 165 -8.45 -19.20 11.62
CA CYS A 165 -9.17 -17.94 11.81
C CYS A 165 -10.08 -17.56 10.65
N GLU A 166 -9.80 -18.00 9.43
CA GLU A 166 -10.65 -17.71 8.26
C GLU A 166 -12.03 -18.34 8.38
N SER A 167 -12.13 -19.45 9.14
CA SER A 167 -13.39 -20.21 9.37
C SER A 167 -14.19 -19.69 10.55
N ALA A 168 -13.62 -18.88 11.44
CA ALA A 168 -14.30 -18.39 12.65
C ALA A 168 -15.09 -17.12 12.33
N ASN A 169 -16.38 -17.28 12.10
CA ASN A 169 -17.31 -16.16 11.88
C ASN A 169 -17.65 -15.37 13.17
N ASP A 170 -17.12 -15.77 14.32
CA ASP A 170 -17.51 -15.27 15.64
C ASP A 170 -16.60 -14.18 16.23
N GLY A 171 -15.58 -13.75 15.48
CA GLY A 171 -14.64 -12.74 15.98
C GLY A 171 -13.67 -13.23 17.06
N SER A 172 -13.67 -14.52 17.38
CA SER A 172 -12.83 -15.11 18.42
C SER A 172 -11.35 -15.22 18.05
N CYS A 173 -11.00 -14.97 16.81
CA CYS A 173 -9.64 -15.05 16.33
C CYS A 173 -8.82 -13.80 16.60
N ALA A 174 -7.86 -13.91 17.50
CA ALA A 174 -6.84 -12.89 17.68
C ALA A 174 -5.98 -12.76 16.41
N ARG A 175 -5.76 -11.54 15.97
CA ARG A 175 -4.82 -11.27 14.86
C ARG A 175 -3.41 -11.63 15.29
N ASN A 176 -2.69 -12.39 14.45
CA ASN A 176 -1.28 -12.64 14.66
C ASN A 176 -0.47 -11.34 14.72
N PRO A 177 0.56 -11.25 15.58
CA PRO A 177 1.37 -10.05 15.77
C PRO A 177 2.00 -9.54 14.47
N SER A 178 1.89 -8.23 14.25
CA SER A 178 2.66 -7.55 13.20
C SER A 178 4.10 -7.34 13.67
N ASN A 179 5.08 -7.37 12.74
CA ASN A 179 6.46 -7.08 13.12
C ASN A 179 6.63 -5.63 13.59
N LEU A 180 6.08 -4.67 12.85
CA LEU A 180 6.10 -3.26 13.21
C LEU A 180 4.67 -2.71 13.14
N TYR A 181 4.16 -2.25 14.25
CA TYR A 181 2.84 -1.66 14.34
C TYR A 181 2.92 -0.18 14.73
N PHE A 182 2.35 0.69 13.92
CA PHE A 182 2.33 2.14 14.13
C PHE A 182 0.90 2.63 14.30
N SER A 183 0.60 3.28 15.44
CA SER A 183 -0.72 3.84 15.73
C SER A 183 -0.63 5.27 16.25
N GLY A 184 -1.42 6.18 15.67
CA GLY A 184 -1.50 7.56 16.15
C GLY A 184 -0.21 8.38 15.93
N ASN A 185 0.67 7.98 15.01
CA ASN A 185 1.91 8.70 14.75
C ASN A 185 1.76 9.76 13.68
N SER A 186 2.49 10.86 13.80
CA SER A 186 2.63 11.89 12.78
C SER A 186 4.08 12.06 12.34
N ASN A 187 4.28 12.45 11.06
CA ASN A 187 5.62 12.66 10.49
C ASN A 187 6.56 11.45 10.63
N LEU A 188 5.99 10.24 10.51
CA LEU A 188 6.71 8.97 10.65
C LEU A 188 7.57 8.68 9.41
N VAL A 189 8.80 8.25 9.62
CA VAL A 189 9.70 7.76 8.55
C VAL A 189 10.24 6.38 8.90
N VAL A 190 9.93 5.38 8.06
CA VAL A 190 10.58 4.06 8.11
C VAL A 190 11.34 3.87 6.83
N GLN A 191 12.66 3.72 6.93
CA GLN A 191 13.50 3.71 5.76
C GLN A 191 14.66 2.73 5.89
N ASN A 192 14.97 2.05 4.77
CA ASN A 192 16.16 1.19 4.66
C ASN A 192 16.25 0.20 5.80
N ILE A 193 15.20 -0.60 5.98
CA ILE A 193 15.16 -1.73 6.90
C ILE A 193 14.65 -2.98 6.18
N ARG A 194 14.84 -4.13 6.80
CA ARG A 194 14.28 -5.41 6.39
C ARG A 194 13.31 -5.91 7.44
N SER A 195 12.20 -6.49 7.01
CA SER A 195 11.29 -7.25 7.87
C SER A 195 11.12 -8.64 7.25
N VAL A 196 11.32 -9.68 8.04
CA VAL A 196 11.27 -11.06 7.54
C VAL A 196 10.39 -11.91 8.45
N ASN A 197 9.77 -12.93 7.88
CA ASN A 197 9.00 -13.96 8.57
C ASN A 197 8.09 -13.41 9.68
N PRO A 198 7.19 -12.46 9.40
CA PRO A 198 6.29 -11.95 10.45
C PRO A 198 5.33 -13.06 10.87
N LYS A 199 4.79 -12.97 12.08
CA LYS A 199 3.71 -13.87 12.51
C LYS A 199 2.38 -13.54 11.81
N GLY A 200 2.10 -12.24 11.64
CA GLY A 200 1.03 -11.67 10.85
C GLY A 200 1.57 -10.66 9.84
N PHE A 201 1.16 -9.39 9.88
CA PHE A 201 1.64 -8.38 8.94
C PHE A 201 3.12 -8.01 9.16
N HIS A 202 3.84 -7.65 8.10
CA HIS A 202 5.16 -7.06 8.25
C HIS A 202 5.09 -5.66 8.88
N ILE A 203 4.24 -4.80 8.34
CA ILE A 203 4.04 -3.43 8.80
C ILE A 203 2.55 -3.12 8.84
N PHE A 204 2.07 -2.68 9.99
CA PHE A 204 0.72 -2.16 10.15
C PHE A 204 0.77 -0.68 10.52
N VAL A 205 0.04 0.16 9.78
CA VAL A 205 -0.06 1.60 9.99
C VAL A 205 -1.53 1.97 10.17
N THR A 206 -1.89 2.55 11.30
CA THR A 206 -3.27 3.01 11.55
C THR A 206 -3.29 4.34 12.31
N LYS A 207 -4.30 5.17 12.03
CA LYS A 207 -4.49 6.48 12.70
C LYS A 207 -3.25 7.37 12.61
N CYS A 208 -2.47 7.25 11.52
CA CYS A 208 -1.23 7.98 11.31
C CYS A 208 -1.39 9.07 10.23
N THR A 209 -0.55 10.10 10.32
CA THR A 209 -0.54 11.21 9.36
C THR A 209 0.88 11.50 8.88
N ASN A 210 1.05 11.79 7.58
CA ASN A 210 2.35 12.09 6.96
C ASN A 210 3.39 10.99 7.19
N VAL A 211 3.10 9.79 6.70
CA VAL A 211 3.94 8.60 6.83
C VAL A 211 4.77 8.38 5.56
N ARG A 212 6.05 8.08 5.72
CA ARG A 212 6.96 7.75 4.62
C ARG A 212 7.61 6.39 4.84
N LEU A 213 7.24 5.41 4.00
CA LEU A 213 7.77 4.05 4.00
C LEU A 213 8.61 3.86 2.73
N ARG A 214 9.94 3.80 2.85
CA ARG A 214 10.79 3.80 1.66
C ARG A 214 12.00 2.89 1.76
N LYS A 215 12.39 2.27 0.60
CA LYS A 215 13.54 1.37 0.52
C LYS A 215 13.45 0.21 1.53
N LEU A 216 12.25 -0.31 1.75
CA LEU A 216 11.99 -1.45 2.60
C LEU A 216 12.16 -2.74 1.83
N LYS A 217 12.63 -3.80 2.50
CA LYS A 217 12.64 -5.16 1.99
C LYS A 217 11.85 -6.06 2.94
N LEU A 218 10.64 -6.45 2.53
CA LEU A 218 9.73 -7.27 3.33
C LEU A 218 9.65 -8.65 2.69
N VAL A 219 9.96 -9.71 3.44
CA VAL A 219 10.08 -11.05 2.88
C VAL A 219 9.50 -12.09 3.82
N ALA A 220 8.54 -12.86 3.30
CA ALA A 220 8.00 -14.08 3.89
C ALA A 220 7.81 -15.14 2.80
N PRO A 221 7.65 -16.43 3.14
CA PRO A 221 7.28 -17.45 2.16
C PRO A 221 5.96 -17.12 1.44
N GLY A 222 5.86 -17.45 0.14
CA GLY A 222 4.64 -17.21 -0.65
C GLY A 222 3.41 -18.00 -0.19
N THR A 223 3.57 -18.90 0.77
CA THR A 223 2.50 -19.71 1.39
C THR A 223 2.20 -19.34 2.83
N SER A 224 2.86 -18.31 3.38
CA SER A 224 2.61 -17.86 4.75
C SER A 224 1.28 -17.09 4.84
N PRO A 225 0.34 -17.49 5.70
CA PRO A 225 -0.98 -16.88 5.76
C PRO A 225 -0.95 -15.50 6.44
N ASN A 226 -1.77 -14.59 5.95
CA ASN A 226 -1.98 -13.24 6.51
C ASN A 226 -0.69 -12.45 6.74
N THR A 227 0.33 -12.68 5.94
CA THR A 227 1.61 -11.97 6.04
C THR A 227 1.67 -10.76 5.12
N ASP A 228 0.65 -9.89 5.19
CA ASP A 228 0.62 -8.66 4.40
C ASP A 228 1.93 -7.89 4.54
N GLY A 229 2.43 -7.34 3.43
CA GLY A 229 3.64 -6.54 3.45
C GLY A 229 3.42 -5.22 4.21
N ILE A 230 2.55 -4.36 3.69
CA ILE A 230 2.18 -3.09 4.32
C ILE A 230 0.66 -2.99 4.38
N HIS A 231 0.12 -3.04 5.58
CA HIS A 231 -1.30 -2.92 5.87
C HIS A 231 -1.60 -1.53 6.43
N VAL A 232 -2.52 -0.78 5.82
CA VAL A 232 -2.79 0.62 6.20
C VAL A 232 -4.27 0.85 6.38
N SER A 233 -4.65 1.49 7.48
CA SER A 233 -6.02 1.92 7.79
C SER A 233 -6.07 3.32 8.43
N HIS A 234 -7.21 3.98 8.39
CA HIS A 234 -7.52 5.22 9.13
C HIS A 234 -6.36 6.24 9.14
N SER A 235 -5.70 6.44 8.01
CA SER A 235 -4.49 7.25 7.92
C SER A 235 -4.55 8.22 6.74
N ASP A 236 -3.85 9.33 6.87
CA ASP A 236 -3.78 10.37 5.85
C ASP A 236 -2.34 10.62 5.42
N THR A 237 -2.16 10.83 4.12
CA THR A 237 -0.86 11.17 3.52
C THR A 237 0.20 10.10 3.80
N VAL A 238 0.02 8.90 3.22
CA VAL A 238 0.99 7.80 3.31
C VAL A 238 1.72 7.64 1.97
N ILE A 239 3.04 7.76 2.02
CA ILE A 239 3.91 7.68 0.84
C ILE A 239 4.79 6.43 0.94
N MET A 240 4.60 5.50 0.00
CA MET A 240 5.38 4.28 -0.13
C MET A 240 6.26 4.38 -1.38
N SER A 241 7.57 4.23 -1.24
CA SER A 241 8.44 4.34 -2.42
C SER A 241 9.66 3.42 -2.41
N ARG A 242 9.94 2.81 -3.56
CA ARG A 242 11.12 1.94 -3.77
C ARG A 242 11.15 0.75 -2.80
N ASN A 243 10.00 0.18 -2.47
CA ASN A 243 9.87 -0.97 -1.62
C ASN A 243 9.91 -2.26 -2.45
N THR A 244 10.42 -3.33 -1.85
CA THR A 244 10.39 -4.68 -2.42
C THR A 244 9.70 -5.58 -1.42
N ILE A 245 8.61 -6.22 -1.85
CA ILE A 245 7.75 -7.05 -1.00
C ILE A 245 7.55 -8.39 -1.68
N ALA A 246 7.87 -9.46 -0.96
CA ALA A 246 7.64 -10.84 -1.34
C ALA A 246 7.03 -11.55 -0.13
N THR A 247 5.79 -11.95 -0.20
CA THR A 247 5.02 -12.43 0.97
C THR A 247 3.95 -13.43 0.57
N GLY A 248 3.22 -13.96 1.53
CA GLY A 248 2.16 -14.95 1.30
C GLY A 248 0.76 -14.36 1.16
N ASP A 249 0.60 -13.04 1.41
CA ASP A 249 -0.67 -12.33 1.27
C ASP A 249 -0.49 -11.04 0.47
N ASP A 250 -1.33 -9.99 0.69
CA ASP A 250 -1.25 -8.73 -0.05
C ASP A 250 0.13 -8.06 0.13
N CYS A 251 0.78 -7.67 -0.96
CA CYS A 251 1.99 -6.84 -0.83
C CYS A 251 1.65 -5.50 -0.16
N VAL A 252 0.53 -4.91 -0.54
CA VAL A 252 -0.03 -3.73 0.11
C VAL A 252 -1.53 -3.92 0.25
N SER A 253 -2.05 -3.70 1.45
CA SER A 253 -3.45 -3.76 1.79
C SER A 253 -3.91 -2.38 2.29
N LEU A 254 -4.77 -1.72 1.51
CA LEU A 254 -5.31 -0.39 1.79
C LEU A 254 -6.77 -0.54 2.24
N ILE A 255 -7.00 -0.55 3.54
CA ILE A 255 -8.33 -0.77 4.12
C ILE A 255 -9.00 0.56 4.55
N PRO A 256 -10.27 0.57 4.95
CA PRO A 256 -11.06 1.79 5.15
C PRO A 256 -10.43 2.92 5.97
N GLY A 257 -10.95 4.14 5.78
CA GLY A 257 -10.52 5.34 6.50
C GLY A 257 -9.25 5.98 5.95
N LEU A 258 -8.98 5.86 4.64
CA LEU A 258 -7.74 6.34 4.03
C LEU A 258 -7.93 7.57 3.17
N ARG A 259 -6.94 8.49 3.23
CA ARG A 259 -6.83 9.65 2.34
C ARG A 259 -5.40 9.83 1.86
N ASN A 260 -5.24 10.26 0.60
CA ASN A 260 -3.94 10.69 0.06
C ASN A 260 -2.85 9.62 0.13
N ILE A 261 -3.09 8.47 -0.49
CA ILE A 261 -2.14 7.34 -0.51
C ILE A 261 -1.36 7.36 -1.82
N PHE A 262 -0.02 7.32 -1.72
CA PHE A 262 0.88 7.35 -2.87
C PHE A 262 1.84 6.17 -2.85
N ILE A 263 1.78 5.31 -3.87
CA ILE A 263 2.69 4.18 -4.04
C ILE A 263 3.48 4.35 -5.32
N ASN A 264 4.81 4.33 -5.24
CA ASN A 264 5.67 4.49 -6.39
C ASN A 264 6.89 3.58 -6.32
N LYS A 265 7.20 2.92 -7.45
CA LYS A 265 8.35 2.02 -7.57
C LYS A 265 8.32 0.87 -6.55
N LEU A 266 7.16 0.24 -6.40
CA LEU A 266 6.99 -1.00 -5.65
C LEU A 266 7.34 -2.18 -6.55
N LYS A 267 8.11 -3.12 -6.02
CA LYS A 267 8.27 -4.48 -6.57
C LYS A 267 7.52 -5.44 -5.68
N CYS A 268 6.51 -6.11 -6.22
CA CYS A 268 5.62 -7.00 -5.48
C CYS A 268 5.70 -8.40 -6.08
N GLY A 269 5.87 -9.39 -5.25
CA GLY A 269 5.78 -10.80 -5.63
C GLY A 269 6.90 -11.69 -5.11
N PRO A 270 6.54 -12.97 -4.76
CA PRO A 270 5.17 -13.49 -4.70
C PRO A 270 4.27 -12.76 -3.73
N GLY A 271 2.94 -13.07 -3.77
CA GLY A 271 1.93 -12.49 -2.89
C GLY A 271 0.57 -12.34 -3.57
N HIS A 272 -0.35 -11.60 -2.93
CA HIS A 272 -1.68 -11.34 -3.47
C HIS A 272 -1.82 -10.01 -4.21
N GLY A 273 -0.72 -9.28 -4.47
CA GLY A 273 -0.74 -8.04 -5.23
C GLY A 273 -1.00 -6.79 -4.38
N ILE A 274 -1.62 -5.78 -4.98
CA ILE A 274 -1.97 -4.52 -4.33
C ILE A 274 -3.49 -4.46 -4.22
N SER A 275 -4.00 -4.40 -2.99
CA SER A 275 -5.43 -4.44 -2.71
C SER A 275 -5.94 -3.17 -2.04
N ILE A 276 -7.09 -2.67 -2.51
CA ILE A 276 -7.93 -1.70 -1.81
C ILE A 276 -9.09 -2.49 -1.22
N GLY A 277 -9.22 -2.47 0.11
CA GLY A 277 -10.19 -3.26 0.85
C GLY A 277 -9.58 -4.49 1.55
N SER A 278 -10.46 -5.28 2.17
CA SER A 278 -11.92 -5.38 1.91
C SER A 278 -12.68 -4.19 2.51
N LEU A 279 -13.64 -3.67 1.75
CA LEU A 279 -14.47 -2.53 2.11
C LEU A 279 -15.87 -3.00 2.53
N GLY A 280 -16.51 -2.29 3.46
CA GLY A 280 -17.87 -2.58 3.90
C GLY A 280 -17.99 -3.82 4.79
N LYS A 281 -16.95 -4.21 5.51
CA LYS A 281 -16.95 -5.35 6.43
C LYS A 281 -17.59 -5.00 7.79
N TYR A 282 -17.32 -3.80 8.29
CA TYR A 282 -17.76 -3.31 9.59
C TYR A 282 -18.50 -1.98 9.47
N ALA A 283 -19.30 -1.64 10.47
CA ALA A 283 -19.92 -0.32 10.55
C ALA A 283 -18.83 0.77 10.73
N ASP A 284 -19.10 1.94 10.19
CA ASP A 284 -18.28 3.15 10.38
C ASP A 284 -16.78 3.01 9.99
N GLU A 285 -16.48 2.17 9.01
CA GLU A 285 -15.11 1.95 8.51
C GLU A 285 -14.46 3.21 7.92
N GLY A 286 -15.26 4.14 7.43
CA GLY A 286 -14.80 5.31 6.67
C GLY A 286 -14.49 4.98 5.20
N ASP A 287 -14.28 6.02 4.41
CA ASP A 287 -14.03 5.91 2.97
C ASP A 287 -12.53 5.77 2.64
N VAL A 288 -12.25 5.29 1.44
CA VAL A 288 -10.91 5.35 0.81
C VAL A 288 -10.91 6.41 -0.29
N ARG A 289 -10.06 7.43 -0.20
CA ARG A 289 -10.00 8.52 -1.20
C ARG A 289 -8.59 8.92 -1.58
N GLY A 290 -8.40 9.19 -2.89
CA GLY A 290 -7.14 9.77 -3.38
C GLY A 290 -5.98 8.78 -3.34
N VAL A 291 -6.14 7.59 -3.95
CA VAL A 291 -5.11 6.57 -4.05
C VAL A 291 -4.41 6.66 -5.40
N ARG A 292 -3.09 6.81 -5.40
CA ARG A 292 -2.28 6.85 -6.62
C ARG A 292 -1.16 5.83 -6.57
N ILE A 293 -1.19 4.86 -7.48
CA ILE A 293 -0.23 3.76 -7.57
C ILE A 293 0.41 3.82 -8.94
N LYS A 294 1.74 4.03 -8.99
CA LYS A 294 2.45 4.16 -10.26
C LYS A 294 3.84 3.54 -10.27
N ASN A 295 4.33 3.24 -11.49
CA ASN A 295 5.68 2.70 -11.71
C ASN A 295 5.96 1.44 -10.88
N CYS A 296 5.02 0.51 -10.79
CA CYS A 296 5.15 -0.70 -10.00
C CYS A 296 5.34 -1.93 -10.90
N SER A 297 5.94 -2.98 -10.34
CA SER A 297 6.02 -4.28 -10.98
C SER A 297 5.49 -5.37 -10.06
N LEU A 298 4.67 -6.27 -10.64
CA LEU A 298 4.12 -7.42 -9.94
C LEU A 298 4.58 -8.69 -10.65
N THR A 299 5.06 -9.66 -9.90
CA THR A 299 5.60 -10.91 -10.47
C THR A 299 5.09 -12.12 -9.71
N GLY A 300 4.43 -13.05 -10.40
CA GLY A 300 3.94 -14.32 -9.83
C GLY A 300 2.95 -14.11 -8.68
N THR A 301 2.14 -13.03 -8.74
CA THR A 301 1.14 -12.75 -7.71
C THR A 301 -0.23 -13.32 -8.09
N THR A 302 -1.02 -13.67 -7.07
CA THR A 302 -2.39 -14.16 -7.30
C THR A 302 -3.30 -13.07 -7.89
N ASN A 303 -3.18 -11.84 -7.41
CA ASN A 303 -3.86 -10.69 -8.00
C ASN A 303 -2.84 -9.61 -8.37
N GLY A 304 -3.23 -8.75 -9.29
CA GLY A 304 -2.45 -7.57 -9.64
C GLY A 304 -2.94 -6.35 -8.87
N LEU A 305 -3.88 -5.64 -9.45
CA LEU A 305 -4.52 -4.45 -8.91
C LEU A 305 -5.96 -4.82 -8.54
N ARG A 306 -6.24 -4.85 -7.26
CA ARG A 306 -7.52 -5.36 -6.76
C ARG A 306 -8.28 -4.32 -5.93
N ILE A 307 -9.58 -4.22 -6.16
CA ILE A 307 -10.53 -3.58 -5.24
C ILE A 307 -11.50 -4.67 -4.79
N LYS A 308 -11.61 -4.90 -3.47
CA LYS A 308 -12.45 -5.93 -2.89
C LYS A 308 -13.45 -5.34 -1.88
N ALA A 309 -14.72 -5.69 -2.00
CA ALA A 309 -15.78 -5.22 -1.10
C ALA A 309 -16.73 -6.36 -0.73
N TRP A 310 -17.15 -6.36 0.52
CA TRP A 310 -18.08 -7.35 1.03
C TRP A 310 -19.50 -7.13 0.46
N PRO A 311 -20.20 -8.21 0.10
CA PRO A 311 -21.61 -8.12 -0.20
C PRO A 311 -22.43 -7.88 1.07
N GLU A 312 -23.59 -7.22 0.93
CA GLU A 312 -24.68 -7.10 1.91
C GLU A 312 -24.29 -6.82 3.38
N ARG A 313 -23.17 -6.10 3.63
CA ARG A 313 -22.79 -5.76 5.00
C ARG A 313 -23.05 -4.28 5.29
N TYR A 314 -22.01 -3.44 5.20
CA TYR A 314 -22.09 -2.04 5.56
C TYR A 314 -21.80 -1.13 4.37
N PRO A 315 -22.39 0.09 4.33
CA PRO A 315 -22.07 1.08 3.32
C PRO A 315 -20.62 1.57 3.47
N GLY A 316 -20.04 2.01 2.36
CA GLY A 316 -18.71 2.58 2.30
C GLY A 316 -18.44 3.12 0.90
N ALA A 317 -17.29 3.74 0.70
CA ALA A 317 -16.91 4.21 -0.63
C ALA A 317 -15.41 4.10 -0.88
N ALA A 318 -15.03 3.89 -2.17
CA ALA A 318 -13.69 4.19 -2.64
C ALA A 318 -13.77 5.10 -3.86
N SER A 319 -12.99 6.20 -3.84
CA SER A 319 -13.02 7.18 -4.94
C SER A 319 -11.63 7.76 -5.25
N ASP A 320 -11.51 8.26 -6.48
CA ASP A 320 -10.31 8.94 -6.94
C ASP A 320 -9.07 8.03 -6.86
N VAL A 321 -9.21 6.82 -7.43
CA VAL A 321 -8.19 5.78 -7.44
C VAL A 321 -7.54 5.71 -8.82
N SER A 322 -6.22 5.73 -8.88
CA SER A 322 -5.49 5.60 -10.15
C SER A 322 -4.34 4.60 -10.05
N PHE A 323 -4.29 3.74 -11.05
CA PHE A 323 -3.20 2.79 -11.28
C PHE A 323 -2.57 3.11 -12.63
N SER A 324 -1.27 3.42 -12.65
CA SER A 324 -0.58 3.77 -13.90
C SER A 324 0.83 3.20 -13.98
N ASP A 325 1.29 2.95 -15.20
CA ASP A 325 2.67 2.50 -15.45
C ASP A 325 3.02 1.21 -14.68
N ILE A 326 2.21 0.17 -14.84
CA ILE A 326 2.36 -1.10 -14.13
C ILE A 326 2.88 -2.19 -15.07
N ILE A 327 3.89 -2.92 -14.63
CA ILE A 327 4.42 -4.09 -15.34
C ILE A 327 4.01 -5.34 -14.57
N MET A 328 3.39 -6.29 -15.27
CA MET A 328 2.96 -7.56 -14.72
C MET A 328 3.73 -8.72 -15.36
N LYS A 329 4.17 -9.67 -14.55
CA LYS A 329 4.78 -10.91 -15.02
C LYS A 329 4.10 -12.09 -14.32
N ASP A 330 3.41 -12.91 -15.10
CA ASP A 330 2.75 -14.14 -14.65
C ASP A 330 1.77 -13.91 -13.48
N VAL A 331 1.00 -12.82 -13.56
CA VAL A 331 -0.03 -12.46 -12.57
C VAL A 331 -1.32 -13.21 -12.90
N LYS A 332 -1.99 -13.85 -11.92
CA LYS A 332 -3.19 -14.66 -12.18
C LYS A 332 -4.41 -13.79 -12.51
N ASN A 333 -4.73 -12.79 -11.69
CA ASN A 333 -5.85 -11.88 -11.88
C ASN A 333 -5.33 -10.44 -11.97
N PRO A 334 -4.92 -9.94 -13.16
CA PRO A 334 -4.19 -8.67 -13.27
C PRO A 334 -4.98 -7.45 -12.79
N ILE A 335 -6.21 -7.27 -13.27
CA ILE A 335 -7.07 -6.13 -12.92
C ILE A 335 -8.41 -6.69 -12.45
N ILE A 336 -8.77 -6.45 -11.19
CA ILE A 336 -9.99 -7.00 -10.60
C ILE A 336 -10.69 -5.97 -9.70
N ILE A 337 -11.99 -5.78 -9.93
CA ILE A 337 -12.94 -5.20 -8.98
C ILE A 337 -13.87 -6.33 -8.56
N ASP A 338 -13.88 -6.63 -7.27
CA ASP A 338 -14.63 -7.74 -6.69
C ASP A 338 -15.55 -7.24 -5.55
N GLN A 339 -16.79 -6.89 -5.91
CA GLN A 339 -17.82 -6.55 -4.92
C GLN A 339 -18.68 -7.76 -4.50
N GLU A 340 -18.20 -8.94 -4.81
CA GLU A 340 -18.74 -10.23 -4.35
C GLU A 340 -17.70 -10.97 -3.47
N TYR A 341 -16.84 -10.22 -2.79
CA TYR A 341 -15.67 -10.76 -2.06
C TYR A 341 -16.08 -11.74 -0.96
N GLU A 342 -15.45 -12.94 -0.98
CA GLU A 342 -15.74 -14.06 -0.07
C GLU A 342 -17.22 -14.49 -0.03
N CYS A 343 -17.96 -14.22 -1.08
CA CYS A 343 -19.34 -14.65 -1.21
C CYS A 343 -19.42 -15.93 -2.06
N TYR A 344 -19.90 -17.02 -1.47
CA TYR A 344 -20.23 -18.27 -2.16
C TYR A 344 -21.28 -19.04 -1.33
N PRO A 345 -22.33 -19.64 -1.93
CA PRO A 345 -22.62 -19.71 -3.36
C PRO A 345 -23.56 -18.59 -3.89
N ASP A 346 -24.23 -17.80 -3.05
CA ASP A 346 -25.39 -16.97 -3.41
C ASP A 346 -25.11 -15.46 -3.61
N CYS A 347 -24.01 -15.11 -4.20
CA CYS A 347 -23.54 -13.71 -4.32
C CYS A 347 -24.52 -12.77 -5.04
N LYS A 348 -25.24 -13.25 -6.06
CA LYS A 348 -26.14 -12.39 -6.85
C LYS A 348 -27.32 -11.83 -6.07
N LYS A 349 -27.72 -12.47 -4.98
CA LYS A 349 -28.85 -12.04 -4.14
C LYS A 349 -28.45 -11.03 -3.06
N LYS A 350 -27.16 -10.75 -2.92
CA LYS A 350 -26.57 -9.97 -1.84
C LYS A 350 -25.61 -8.90 -2.38
N PRO A 351 -26.11 -7.84 -3.04
CA PRO A 351 -25.25 -6.82 -3.63
C PRO A 351 -24.50 -6.05 -2.54
N SER A 352 -23.26 -5.68 -2.84
CA SER A 352 -22.47 -4.82 -1.96
C SER A 352 -23.08 -3.43 -1.81
N LEU A 353 -22.99 -2.85 -0.62
CA LEU A 353 -23.42 -1.49 -0.31
C LEU A 353 -22.31 -0.43 -0.53
N VAL A 354 -21.15 -0.85 -1.01
CA VAL A 354 -19.99 0.01 -1.23
C VAL A 354 -20.09 0.72 -2.59
N LYS A 355 -19.86 2.03 -2.61
CA LYS A 355 -19.82 2.85 -3.83
C LYS A 355 -18.41 2.96 -4.36
N LEU A 356 -18.19 2.66 -5.64
CA LEU A 356 -16.89 2.77 -6.32
C LEU A 356 -16.98 3.83 -7.41
N GLN A 357 -16.13 4.88 -7.33
CA GLN A 357 -16.21 6.04 -8.24
C GLN A 357 -14.82 6.54 -8.66
N ASN A 358 -14.70 7.02 -9.90
CA ASN A 358 -13.46 7.62 -10.43
C ASN A 358 -12.25 6.70 -10.29
N ILE A 359 -12.31 5.54 -10.95
CA ILE A 359 -11.25 4.52 -10.88
C ILE A 359 -10.58 4.42 -12.26
N HIS A 360 -9.27 4.62 -12.29
CA HIS A 360 -8.50 4.75 -13.51
C HIS A 360 -7.38 3.72 -13.61
N PHE A 361 -7.38 2.94 -14.70
CA PHE A 361 -6.32 2.00 -15.04
C PHE A 361 -5.67 2.46 -16.35
N SER A 362 -4.34 2.71 -16.33
CA SER A 362 -3.64 3.22 -17.51
C SER A 362 -2.21 2.68 -17.64
N ASN A 363 -1.78 2.41 -18.87
CA ASN A 363 -0.45 1.90 -19.18
C ASN A 363 -0.04 0.69 -18.32
N ILE A 364 -0.85 -0.39 -18.43
CA ILE A 364 -0.65 -1.65 -17.70
C ILE A 364 -0.34 -2.73 -18.72
N ARG A 365 0.85 -3.36 -18.59
CA ARG A 365 1.33 -4.30 -19.59
C ARG A 365 2.05 -5.49 -18.99
N GLY A 366 2.12 -6.58 -19.74
CA GLY A 366 2.89 -7.76 -19.39
C GLY A 366 2.16 -9.07 -19.59
N THR A 367 2.46 -10.04 -18.71
CA THR A 367 1.91 -11.39 -18.80
C THR A 367 1.00 -11.76 -17.65
N THR A 368 0.00 -12.58 -17.98
CA THR A 368 -0.92 -13.24 -17.03
C THR A 368 -0.90 -14.75 -17.25
N ILE A 369 -1.31 -15.50 -16.25
CA ILE A 369 -1.51 -16.97 -16.35
C ILE A 369 -3.00 -17.35 -16.43
N SER A 370 -3.89 -16.35 -16.46
CA SER A 370 -5.34 -16.52 -16.59
C SER A 370 -5.86 -15.91 -17.90
N PRO A 371 -6.80 -16.55 -18.60
CA PRO A 371 -7.41 -15.98 -19.80
C PRO A 371 -8.22 -14.70 -19.51
N LEU A 372 -8.72 -14.52 -18.30
CA LEU A 372 -9.47 -13.32 -17.90
C LEU A 372 -8.53 -12.32 -17.23
N ALA A 373 -8.09 -11.30 -17.96
CA ALA A 373 -7.10 -10.33 -17.47
C ALA A 373 -7.72 -9.07 -16.85
N VAL A 374 -8.96 -8.72 -17.24
CA VAL A 374 -9.74 -7.62 -16.67
C VAL A 374 -11.09 -8.17 -16.21
N ASP A 375 -11.33 -8.12 -14.90
CA ASP A 375 -12.55 -8.64 -14.30
C ASP A 375 -13.18 -7.60 -13.38
N LEU A 376 -14.19 -6.89 -13.87
CA LEU A 376 -14.90 -5.86 -13.12
C LEU A 376 -16.27 -6.39 -12.71
N ARG A 377 -16.42 -6.82 -11.46
CA ARG A 377 -17.69 -7.26 -10.87
C ARG A 377 -18.18 -6.23 -9.87
N CYS A 378 -18.94 -5.25 -10.37
CA CYS A 378 -19.52 -4.19 -9.57
C CYS A 378 -20.89 -4.59 -9.00
N SER A 379 -21.31 -3.93 -7.93
CA SER A 379 -22.61 -4.13 -7.30
C SER A 379 -23.76 -3.79 -8.23
N GLY A 380 -24.79 -4.61 -8.23
CA GLY A 380 -26.05 -4.31 -8.96
C GLY A 380 -26.84 -3.16 -8.33
N LEU A 381 -26.67 -2.93 -7.01
CA LEU A 381 -27.33 -1.82 -6.31
C LEU A 381 -26.58 -0.49 -6.50
N PHE A 382 -25.25 -0.54 -6.50
CA PHE A 382 -24.37 0.62 -6.72
C PHE A 382 -23.38 0.31 -7.83
N PRO A 383 -23.76 0.41 -9.11
CA PRO A 383 -22.85 0.22 -10.23
C PRO A 383 -21.63 1.14 -10.13
N CYS A 384 -20.46 0.64 -10.54
CA CYS A 384 -19.24 1.46 -10.53
C CYS A 384 -19.36 2.61 -11.54
N GLN A 385 -18.97 3.81 -11.12
CA GLN A 385 -19.07 5.03 -11.91
C GLN A 385 -17.68 5.62 -12.22
N GLY A 386 -17.53 6.22 -13.40
CA GLY A 386 -16.30 6.92 -13.78
C GLY A 386 -15.09 5.99 -13.89
N VAL A 387 -15.30 4.71 -14.27
CA VAL A 387 -14.20 3.78 -14.51
C VAL A 387 -13.58 4.06 -15.87
N THR A 388 -12.26 4.18 -15.95
CA THR A 388 -11.53 4.30 -17.23
C THR A 388 -10.45 3.25 -17.35
N ILE A 389 -10.31 2.70 -18.56
CA ILE A 389 -9.32 1.67 -18.90
C ILE A 389 -8.62 2.10 -20.18
N ARG A 390 -7.31 2.38 -20.07
CA ARG A 390 -6.53 2.90 -21.21
C ARG A 390 -5.17 2.22 -21.31
N ASP A 391 -4.74 1.93 -22.54
CA ASP A 391 -3.42 1.41 -22.81
C ASP A 391 -3.08 0.16 -22.00
N ILE A 392 -3.90 -0.88 -22.14
CA ILE A 392 -3.75 -2.18 -21.50
C ILE A 392 -3.19 -3.18 -22.52
N ASP A 393 -2.10 -3.87 -22.16
CA ASP A 393 -1.48 -4.92 -22.97
C ASP A 393 -1.10 -6.12 -22.08
N LEU A 394 -2.06 -7.00 -21.83
CA LEU A 394 -1.94 -8.18 -20.96
C LEU A 394 -2.19 -9.45 -21.77
N LYS A 395 -1.24 -10.39 -21.78
CA LYS A 395 -1.23 -11.58 -22.63
C LYS A 395 -0.85 -12.85 -21.88
N ILE A 396 -1.30 -14.00 -22.40
CA ILE A 396 -0.77 -15.32 -22.04
C ILE A 396 0.15 -15.75 -23.18
N GLY A 397 1.46 -15.55 -23.02
CA GLY A 397 2.39 -15.76 -24.13
C GLY A 397 1.98 -14.91 -25.34
N LEU A 398 1.58 -15.56 -26.44
CA LEU A 398 1.06 -14.91 -27.64
C LEU A 398 -0.47 -14.94 -27.73
N THR A 399 -1.17 -15.57 -26.78
CA THR A 399 -2.62 -15.73 -26.81
C THR A 399 -3.30 -14.49 -26.26
N PRO A 400 -4.34 -13.95 -26.94
CA PRO A 400 -5.16 -12.87 -26.43
C PRO A 400 -5.87 -13.27 -25.13
N THR A 401 -6.05 -12.30 -24.27
CA THR A 401 -6.84 -12.42 -23.03
C THR A 401 -8.24 -11.83 -23.24
N THR A 402 -9.10 -12.02 -22.24
CA THR A 402 -10.49 -11.55 -22.25
C THR A 402 -10.74 -10.54 -21.12
N SER A 403 -11.82 -9.78 -21.27
CA SER A 403 -12.33 -8.86 -20.24
C SER A 403 -13.78 -9.16 -19.91
N ARG A 404 -14.18 -8.89 -18.67
CA ARG A 404 -15.56 -8.97 -18.18
C ARG A 404 -15.93 -7.72 -17.41
N CYS A 405 -17.11 -7.14 -17.71
CA CYS A 405 -17.65 -6.01 -16.98
C CYS A 405 -19.09 -6.33 -16.56
N VAL A 406 -19.35 -6.25 -15.26
CA VAL A 406 -20.68 -6.44 -14.68
C VAL A 406 -21.05 -5.18 -13.92
N ASN A 407 -22.22 -4.62 -14.18
CA ASN A 407 -22.74 -3.40 -13.53
C ASN A 407 -21.77 -2.20 -13.60
N THR A 408 -21.05 -2.06 -14.71
CA THR A 408 -20.19 -0.89 -14.99
C THR A 408 -20.06 -0.70 -16.50
N ARG A 409 -19.84 0.53 -16.91
CA ARG A 409 -19.57 0.90 -18.31
C ARG A 409 -18.30 1.73 -18.36
N PRO A 410 -17.12 1.08 -18.43
CA PRO A 410 -15.86 1.81 -18.48
C PRO A 410 -15.71 2.64 -19.75
N LEU A 411 -15.02 3.77 -19.63
CA LEU A 411 -14.51 4.50 -20.78
C LEU A 411 -13.18 3.89 -21.22
N PHE A 412 -13.16 3.39 -22.43
CA PHE A 412 -11.97 2.75 -23.01
C PHE A 412 -11.18 3.69 -23.91
N GLY A 413 -9.86 3.52 -23.99
CA GLY A 413 -9.00 4.29 -24.88
C GLY A 413 -7.62 3.70 -25.07
N GLY A 414 -6.96 4.08 -26.19
CA GLY A 414 -5.64 3.59 -26.54
C GLY A 414 -5.61 2.12 -26.94
N LEU A 415 -4.46 1.46 -26.76
CA LEU A 415 -4.30 0.02 -27.01
C LEU A 415 -5.06 -0.78 -25.97
N LEU A 416 -5.86 -1.76 -26.42
CA LEU A 416 -6.63 -2.63 -25.55
C LEU A 416 -6.40 -4.11 -25.87
N MET A 417 -5.68 -4.78 -25.01
CA MET A 417 -5.53 -6.22 -24.95
C MET A 417 -5.58 -6.66 -23.47
N PRO A 418 -6.68 -7.20 -23.01
CA PRO A 418 -7.87 -7.70 -23.73
C PRO A 418 -8.69 -6.61 -24.42
N PRO A 419 -9.53 -7.00 -25.43
CA PRO A 419 -10.54 -6.11 -25.98
C PRO A 419 -11.47 -5.55 -24.91
N ALA A 420 -12.10 -4.41 -25.19
CA ALA A 420 -13.10 -3.82 -24.33
C ALA A 420 -14.23 -4.83 -24.00
N CYS A 421 -14.64 -4.89 -22.73
CA CYS A 421 -15.83 -5.67 -22.36
C CYS A 421 -17.10 -4.98 -22.88
N ALA A 422 -18.04 -5.77 -23.38
CA ALA A 422 -19.33 -5.34 -23.87
C ALA A 422 -20.30 -5.00 -22.72
#